data_b054298b9b243b3d9c82a194ed6cab7a
#
_entry.id   b054298b9b243b3d9c82a194ed6cab7a
#
_cell.length_a   1.000
_cell.length_b   1.000
_cell.length_c   1.000
_cell.angle_alpha   90.00
_cell.angle_beta   90.00
_cell.angle_gamma   90.00
#
_symmetry.space_group_name_H-M   'P 1'
#
loop_
_entity.id
_entity.type
_entity.pdbx_description
1 polymer ?
#
loop_
_entity_poly.entity_id
_entity_poly.type
_entity_poly.pdbx_seq_one_letter_code
_entity_poly.pdbx_strand_id
1 'polypeptide(L)'
;MGFYNRFAFKFLNNMEYSQLRAMWAITKASLRSILRSPSAVVFSFIFPFIFILIFGFIGNSGGGQMYRVLLDAKSDTGNALYTALKNNPNLRFVQYKDTLAQKLDMQKGRLAGTILITKNDTASVTPYSLGLTSTSSSADKWPQLKALLDNTINRVSNSVYKGRPAYAGFDFNAERDVANIRQYKTIDFILPGQLGFSLLSSGVFGVAFMFFNLRSTLVLKRFFATPISRPYIILGESFSRVIFQMLTAIVIIGAGYLFFDFTLVNGFRTFAEMLFLSFIGLLLFMGFGFIVSGLAKSDSTIPPFANLITMPQFLLGGTFFSIEAFPKWLQPVSRAMPLTHLNDAMRSVAFEGRNLWEVKGEIGYLLIWTVVIYIIATKVFKWE
;
A
#
# COMPACT_ATOMS: atom_id res chain seq x y z
N MET A 1 -43.62 50.95 18.81
CA MET A 1 -42.40 50.09 18.84
C MET A 1 -42.53 48.79 19.64
N GLY A 2 -43.68 48.47 20.22
CA GLY A 2 -43.89 47.29 21.10
C GLY A 2 -44.46 46.04 20.45
N PHE A 3 -44.99 46.09 19.22
CA PHE A 3 -45.69 44.95 18.60
C PHE A 3 -44.77 44.06 17.81
N TYR A 4 -43.69 44.56 17.22
CA TYR A 4 -42.71 43.78 16.44
C TYR A 4 -41.84 42.85 17.30
N ASN A 5 -41.50 43.22 18.51
CA ASN A 5 -40.72 42.39 19.42
C ASN A 5 -41.47 41.19 19.99
N ARG A 6 -42.81 41.29 20.18
CA ARG A 6 -43.57 40.11 20.68
C ARG A 6 -43.82 39.05 19.65
N PHE A 7 -43.93 39.40 18.36
CA PHE A 7 -44.06 38.39 17.29
C PHE A 7 -42.73 37.67 17.00
N ALA A 8 -41.61 38.40 17.00
CA ALA A 8 -40.30 37.79 16.84
C ALA A 8 -39.94 36.84 18.00
N PHE A 9 -40.28 37.20 19.25
CA PHE A 9 -40.07 36.35 20.43
C PHE A 9 -40.99 35.12 20.44
N LYS A 10 -42.22 35.22 19.93
CA LYS A 10 -43.16 34.09 19.87
C LYS A 10 -42.80 33.11 18.72
N PHE A 11 -42.18 33.60 17.62
CA PHE A 11 -41.66 32.76 16.56
C PHE A 11 -40.37 32.01 16.96
N LEU A 12 -39.52 32.63 17.79
CA LEU A 12 -38.30 32.00 18.31
C LEU A 12 -38.61 30.96 19.41
N ASN A 13 -39.71 31.10 20.14
CA ASN A 13 -40.09 30.16 21.20
C ASN A 13 -40.82 28.91 20.72
N ASN A 14 -41.25 28.84 19.45
CA ASN A 14 -41.94 27.67 18.89
C ASN A 14 -41.07 26.80 17.97
N MET A 15 -39.79 27.10 17.81
CA MET A 15 -38.87 26.16 17.18
C MET A 15 -38.27 25.27 18.27
N GLU A 16 -38.88 24.09 18.49
CA GLU A 16 -38.23 23.05 19.29
C GLU A 16 -36.78 22.86 18.81
N TYR A 17 -35.84 23.06 19.73
CA TYR A 17 -34.43 22.92 19.40
C TYR A 17 -34.13 21.49 19.03
N SER A 18 -33.88 21.25 17.73
CA SER A 18 -33.62 19.90 17.22
C SER A 18 -32.10 19.61 17.28
N GLN A 19 -31.74 18.70 18.19
CA GLN A 19 -30.38 18.17 18.34
C GLN A 19 -29.84 17.63 17.04
N LEU A 20 -30.66 16.94 16.24
CA LEU A 20 -30.28 16.37 14.94
C LEU A 20 -29.95 17.45 13.91
N ARG A 21 -30.77 18.53 13.84
CA ARG A 21 -30.48 19.66 12.93
C ARG A 21 -29.16 20.36 13.29
N ALA A 22 -28.90 20.53 14.58
CA ALA A 22 -27.65 21.11 15.06
C ALA A 22 -26.46 20.20 14.74
N MET A 23 -26.56 18.90 14.95
CA MET A 23 -25.55 17.92 14.55
C MET A 23 -25.23 17.99 13.05
N TRP A 24 -26.24 18.01 12.18
CA TRP A 24 -26.05 18.14 10.75
C TRP A 24 -25.43 19.49 10.32
N ALA A 25 -25.76 20.57 11.02
CA ALA A 25 -25.13 21.87 10.79
C ALA A 25 -23.62 21.82 11.11
N ILE A 26 -23.23 21.17 12.23
CA ILE A 26 -21.84 20.94 12.59
C ILE A 26 -21.17 20.07 11.52
N THR A 27 -21.76 18.92 11.15
CA THR A 27 -21.25 18.03 10.11
C THR A 27 -20.94 18.79 8.82
N LYS A 28 -21.89 19.62 8.35
CA LYS A 28 -21.72 20.40 7.11
C LYS A 28 -20.61 21.45 7.22
N ALA A 29 -20.51 22.12 8.36
CA ALA A 29 -19.47 23.13 8.61
C ALA A 29 -18.08 22.48 8.65
N SER A 30 -17.92 21.39 9.41
CA SER A 30 -16.66 20.65 9.51
C SER A 30 -16.26 20.00 8.20
N LEU A 31 -17.18 19.41 7.46
CA LEU A 31 -16.88 18.84 6.13
C LEU A 31 -16.34 19.91 5.17
N ARG A 32 -16.95 21.10 5.15
CA ARG A 32 -16.43 22.23 4.38
C ARG A 32 -15.04 22.67 4.82
N SER A 33 -14.78 22.67 6.12
CA SER A 33 -13.47 22.98 6.67
C SER A 33 -12.41 21.96 6.22
N ILE A 34 -12.72 20.66 6.28
CA ILE A 34 -11.83 19.59 5.84
C ILE A 34 -11.51 19.71 4.34
N LEU A 35 -12.53 19.92 3.50
CA LEU A 35 -12.36 20.07 2.04
C LEU A 35 -11.56 21.31 1.66
N ARG A 36 -11.53 22.34 2.51
CA ARG A 36 -10.73 23.54 2.32
C ARG A 36 -9.31 23.45 2.91
N SER A 37 -9.00 22.36 3.61
CA SER A 37 -7.67 22.14 4.19
C SER A 37 -6.77 21.44 3.18
N PRO A 38 -5.75 22.11 2.60
CA PRO A 38 -4.84 21.48 1.64
C PRO A 38 -4.14 20.24 2.21
N SER A 39 -3.74 20.30 3.48
CA SER A 39 -3.05 19.19 4.14
C SER A 39 -3.93 17.95 4.25
N ALA A 40 -5.22 18.10 4.60
CA ALA A 40 -6.13 16.96 4.69
C ALA A 40 -6.30 16.27 3.33
N VAL A 41 -6.45 17.05 2.26
CA VAL A 41 -6.57 16.55 0.88
C VAL A 41 -5.26 15.88 0.44
N VAL A 42 -4.11 16.51 0.65
CA VAL A 42 -2.80 15.97 0.26
C VAL A 42 -2.55 14.62 0.94
N PHE A 43 -2.69 14.53 2.25
CA PHE A 43 -2.40 13.27 2.96
C PHE A 43 -3.43 12.18 2.72
N SER A 44 -4.69 12.52 2.49
CA SER A 44 -5.73 11.51 2.24
C SER A 44 -5.75 10.98 0.80
N PHE A 45 -5.39 11.80 -0.19
CA PHE A 45 -5.41 11.43 -1.61
C PHE A 45 -4.02 11.28 -2.21
N ILE A 46 -3.20 12.34 -2.17
CA ILE A 46 -1.94 12.38 -2.93
C ILE A 46 -0.97 11.30 -2.42
N PHE A 47 -0.85 11.14 -1.11
CA PHE A 47 0.08 10.17 -0.54
C PHE A 47 -0.25 8.71 -0.96
N PRO A 48 -1.48 8.18 -0.79
CA PRO A 48 -1.85 6.86 -1.29
C PRO A 48 -1.66 6.74 -2.81
N PHE A 49 -2.04 7.76 -3.60
CA PHE A 49 -1.90 7.73 -5.05
C PHE A 49 -0.45 7.68 -5.52
N ILE A 50 0.47 8.37 -4.86
CA ILE A 50 1.91 8.28 -5.19
C ILE A 50 2.38 6.82 -5.06
N PHE A 51 2.03 6.13 -3.98
CA PHE A 51 2.41 4.73 -3.80
C PHE A 51 1.72 3.80 -4.80
N ILE A 52 0.44 4.00 -5.06
CA ILE A 52 -0.30 3.24 -6.09
C ILE A 52 0.36 3.43 -7.45
N LEU A 53 0.73 4.66 -7.84
CA LEU A 53 1.45 4.95 -9.07
C LEU A 53 2.81 4.25 -9.12
N ILE A 54 3.64 4.43 -8.10
CA ILE A 54 4.99 3.84 -8.05
C ILE A 54 4.92 2.32 -8.18
N PHE A 55 4.13 1.67 -7.34
CA PHE A 55 4.04 0.21 -7.32
C PHE A 55 3.19 -0.36 -8.45
N GLY A 56 2.18 0.37 -8.92
CA GLY A 56 1.39 -0.01 -10.09
C GLY A 56 2.23 -0.03 -11.36
N PHE A 57 3.08 0.98 -11.59
CA PHE A 57 3.98 0.98 -12.73
C PHE A 57 5.13 -0.03 -12.61
N ILE A 58 5.74 -0.15 -11.43
CA ILE A 58 6.83 -1.13 -11.21
C ILE A 58 6.29 -2.56 -11.33
N GLY A 59 5.12 -2.84 -10.75
CA GLY A 59 4.52 -4.16 -10.76
C GLY A 59 3.95 -4.59 -12.12
N ASN A 60 3.58 -3.64 -12.97
CA ASN A 60 3.04 -3.91 -14.30
C ASN A 60 4.14 -4.00 -15.38
N SER A 61 5.39 -3.71 -15.02
CA SER A 61 6.54 -4.00 -15.87
C SER A 61 6.74 -5.51 -15.91
N GLY A 62 5.94 -6.21 -16.71
CA GLY A 62 6.03 -7.65 -16.97
C GLY A 62 7.32 -8.06 -17.70
N GLY A 63 8.36 -7.24 -17.63
CA GLY A 63 9.72 -7.54 -18.02
C GLY A 63 10.38 -8.39 -16.95
N GLY A 64 10.75 -9.64 -17.29
CA GLY A 64 11.62 -10.46 -16.47
C GLY A 64 12.80 -9.63 -15.95
N GLN A 65 13.35 -10.02 -14.82
CA GLN A 65 14.43 -9.30 -14.15
C GLN A 65 15.57 -9.00 -15.16
N MET A 66 15.75 -7.72 -15.46
CA MET A 66 16.77 -7.27 -16.42
C MET A 66 18.13 -7.21 -15.71
N TYR A 67 19.08 -8.05 -16.16
CA TYR A 67 20.41 -8.10 -15.59
C TYR A 67 21.34 -7.14 -16.35
N ARG A 68 21.90 -6.15 -15.66
CA ARG A 68 22.96 -5.30 -16.17
C ARG A 68 24.27 -6.06 -16.05
N VAL A 69 24.92 -6.33 -17.18
CA VAL A 69 26.17 -7.08 -17.26
C VAL A 69 27.22 -6.29 -18.03
N LEU A 70 28.47 -6.43 -17.65
CA LEU A 70 29.59 -5.90 -18.38
C LEU A 70 30.17 -7.01 -19.29
N LEU A 71 30.48 -6.69 -20.53
CA LEU A 71 31.27 -7.57 -21.38
C LEU A 71 32.76 -7.20 -21.20
N ASP A 72 33.58 -8.18 -20.83
CA ASP A 72 35.04 -7.99 -20.77
C ASP A 72 35.59 -7.65 -22.15
N ALA A 73 36.50 -6.70 -22.21
CA ALA A 73 37.10 -6.24 -23.46
C ALA A 73 37.86 -7.35 -24.22
N LYS A 74 38.28 -8.43 -23.53
CA LYS A 74 38.97 -9.59 -24.13
C LYS A 74 38.00 -10.62 -24.70
N SER A 75 36.68 -10.37 -24.61
CA SER A 75 35.66 -11.31 -25.09
C SER A 75 35.66 -11.42 -26.60
N ASP A 76 35.58 -12.65 -27.11
CA ASP A 76 35.31 -12.92 -28.53
C ASP A 76 33.83 -12.61 -28.83
N THR A 77 33.60 -11.66 -29.72
CA THR A 77 32.25 -11.20 -30.12
C THR A 77 31.80 -11.78 -31.47
N GLY A 78 32.69 -12.54 -32.17
CA GLY A 78 32.41 -13.08 -33.49
C GLY A 78 31.70 -14.45 -33.50
N ASN A 79 30.94 -14.78 -32.45
CA ASN A 79 30.38 -16.11 -32.29
C ASN A 79 28.85 -16.11 -32.05
N ALA A 80 28.21 -17.28 -32.25
CA ALA A 80 26.76 -17.47 -32.07
C ALA A 80 26.32 -17.24 -30.63
N LEU A 81 27.18 -17.55 -29.64
CA LEU A 81 26.87 -17.37 -28.23
C LEU A 81 26.73 -15.88 -27.88
N TYR A 82 27.66 -15.02 -28.34
CA TYR A 82 27.54 -13.58 -28.14
C TYR A 82 26.28 -13.02 -28.80
N THR A 83 25.97 -13.44 -30.02
CA THR A 83 24.76 -13.01 -30.73
C THR A 83 23.50 -13.37 -29.96
N ALA A 84 23.43 -14.60 -29.43
CA ALA A 84 22.32 -15.05 -28.63
C ALA A 84 22.16 -14.28 -27.28
N LEU A 85 23.27 -13.97 -26.62
CA LEU A 85 23.29 -13.16 -25.40
C LEU A 85 22.89 -11.71 -25.65
N LYS A 86 23.36 -11.10 -26.74
CA LYS A 86 23.02 -9.73 -27.12
C LYS A 86 21.53 -9.55 -27.43
N ASN A 87 20.92 -10.56 -28.04
CA ASN A 87 19.50 -10.56 -28.39
C ASN A 87 18.58 -10.99 -27.23
N ASN A 88 19.13 -11.32 -26.06
CA ASN A 88 18.33 -11.74 -24.92
C ASN A 88 17.71 -10.51 -24.23
N PRO A 89 16.35 -10.39 -24.15
CA PRO A 89 15.68 -9.22 -23.58
C PRO A 89 15.95 -9.01 -22.09
N ASN A 90 16.37 -10.06 -21.37
CA ASN A 90 16.67 -10.01 -19.95
C ASN A 90 18.14 -9.61 -19.66
N LEU A 91 18.98 -9.40 -20.70
CA LEU A 91 20.36 -8.98 -20.57
C LEU A 91 20.57 -7.58 -21.15
N ARG A 92 21.12 -6.69 -20.35
CA ARG A 92 21.54 -5.36 -20.78
C ARG A 92 23.04 -5.20 -20.63
N PHE A 93 23.75 -5.20 -21.77
CA PHE A 93 25.18 -4.90 -21.77
C PHE A 93 25.40 -3.41 -21.49
N VAL A 94 26.24 -3.12 -20.48
CA VAL A 94 26.63 -1.76 -20.08
C VAL A 94 28.11 -1.54 -20.42
N GLN A 95 28.42 -0.35 -20.88
CA GLN A 95 29.80 0.08 -21.10
C GLN A 95 30.12 1.22 -20.13
N TYR A 96 31.29 1.17 -19.53
CA TYR A 96 31.78 2.22 -18.65
C TYR A 96 32.96 2.93 -19.32
N LYS A 97 32.94 4.25 -19.28
CA LYS A 97 34.08 5.07 -19.72
C LYS A 97 35.14 5.22 -18.62
N ASP A 98 34.74 5.02 -17.37
CA ASP A 98 35.55 5.17 -16.17
C ASP A 98 35.55 3.90 -15.33
N THR A 99 36.75 3.42 -14.98
CA THR A 99 36.94 2.26 -14.12
C THR A 99 36.45 2.48 -12.67
N LEU A 100 36.46 3.72 -12.17
CA LEU A 100 35.94 4.06 -10.87
C LEU A 100 34.40 3.89 -10.81
N ALA A 101 33.70 4.37 -11.83
CA ALA A 101 32.24 4.20 -11.94
C ALA A 101 31.86 2.72 -12.05
N GLN A 102 32.62 1.91 -12.77
CA GLN A 102 32.44 0.46 -12.85
C GLN A 102 32.59 -0.19 -11.49
N LYS A 103 33.65 0.10 -10.74
CA LYS A 103 33.89 -0.45 -9.40
C LYS A 103 32.78 -0.07 -8.41
N LEU A 104 32.33 1.17 -8.44
CA LEU A 104 31.23 1.65 -7.60
C LEU A 104 29.91 0.94 -7.90
N ASP A 105 29.59 0.72 -9.18
CA ASP A 105 28.36 0.00 -9.55
C ASP A 105 28.46 -1.50 -9.21
N MET A 106 29.64 -2.10 -9.26
CA MET A 106 29.87 -3.46 -8.73
C MET A 106 29.69 -3.52 -7.22
N GLN A 107 30.29 -2.60 -6.45
CA GLN A 107 30.17 -2.54 -4.99
C GLN A 107 28.73 -2.31 -4.51
N LYS A 108 27.95 -1.51 -5.26
CA LYS A 108 26.54 -1.23 -4.96
C LYS A 108 25.58 -2.31 -5.49
N GLY A 109 26.08 -3.41 -6.05
CA GLY A 109 25.25 -4.47 -6.61
C GLY A 109 24.38 -4.04 -7.80
N ARG A 110 24.71 -2.93 -8.46
CA ARG A 110 23.98 -2.45 -9.65
C ARG A 110 24.34 -3.19 -10.92
N LEU A 111 25.52 -3.80 -10.94
CA LEU A 111 26.03 -4.68 -11.98
C LEU A 111 25.91 -6.13 -11.50
N ALA A 112 25.21 -6.98 -12.26
CA ALA A 112 25.00 -8.37 -11.88
C ALA A 112 26.28 -9.22 -12.04
N GLY A 113 27.14 -8.83 -12.99
CA GLY A 113 28.45 -9.47 -13.20
C GLY A 113 29.14 -9.01 -14.48
N THR A 114 30.38 -9.47 -14.63
CA THR A 114 31.18 -9.31 -15.87
C THR A 114 31.22 -10.66 -16.58
N ILE A 115 30.97 -10.64 -17.89
CA ILE A 115 30.97 -11.82 -18.76
C ILE A 115 32.23 -11.78 -19.62
N LEU A 116 32.95 -12.90 -19.64
CA LEU A 116 34.08 -13.12 -20.51
C LEU A 116 33.80 -14.30 -21.44
N ILE A 117 33.85 -14.12 -22.75
CA ILE A 117 33.70 -15.19 -23.74
C ILE A 117 35.07 -15.45 -24.36
N THR A 118 35.59 -16.65 -24.13
CA THR A 118 36.92 -17.05 -24.64
C THR A 118 36.78 -18.18 -25.65
N LYS A 119 37.49 -18.05 -26.76
CA LYS A 119 37.63 -19.15 -27.71
C LYS A 119 38.70 -20.10 -27.16
N ASN A 120 38.36 -21.38 -27.05
CA ASN A 120 39.24 -22.42 -26.56
C ASN A 120 40.12 -22.97 -27.70
N ASP A 121 41.25 -23.58 -27.33
CA ASP A 121 42.11 -24.25 -28.26
C ASP A 121 41.42 -25.50 -28.86
N THR A 122 41.88 -25.90 -30.05
CA THR A 122 41.34 -27.01 -30.85
C THR A 122 41.30 -28.37 -30.12
N ALA A 123 42.06 -28.52 -29.04
CA ALA A 123 42.10 -29.72 -28.20
C ALA A 123 40.98 -29.76 -27.12
N SER A 124 40.24 -28.68 -26.92
CA SER A 124 39.19 -28.58 -25.89
C SER A 124 37.90 -29.19 -26.38
N VAL A 125 37.16 -29.85 -25.46
CA VAL A 125 35.84 -30.45 -25.73
C VAL A 125 34.80 -29.43 -26.16
N THR A 126 34.95 -28.16 -25.71
CA THR A 126 34.03 -27.06 -26.04
C THR A 126 34.77 -25.95 -26.78
N PRO A 127 34.28 -25.48 -27.93
CA PRO A 127 34.97 -24.44 -28.71
C PRO A 127 34.98 -23.06 -28.03
N TYR A 128 34.05 -22.80 -27.13
CA TYR A 128 33.96 -21.55 -26.37
C TYR A 128 33.71 -21.83 -24.90
N SER A 129 34.28 -21.00 -24.04
CA SER A 129 33.95 -20.95 -22.60
C SER A 129 33.39 -19.58 -22.22
N LEU A 130 32.44 -19.56 -21.29
CA LEU A 130 31.85 -18.34 -20.75
C LEU A 130 32.21 -18.24 -19.27
N GLY A 131 33.02 -17.24 -18.93
CA GLY A 131 33.35 -16.89 -17.56
C GLY A 131 32.35 -15.84 -17.02
N LEU A 132 31.86 -16.02 -15.80
CA LEU A 132 31.05 -15.05 -15.06
C LEU A 132 31.81 -14.64 -13.80
N THR A 133 32.12 -13.35 -13.68
CA THR A 133 32.68 -12.76 -12.44
C THR A 133 31.62 -11.85 -11.82
N SER A 134 31.30 -12.08 -10.56
CA SER A 134 30.33 -11.30 -9.81
C SER A 134 30.87 -10.93 -8.43
N THR A 135 30.08 -10.20 -7.62
CA THR A 135 30.43 -9.78 -6.26
C THR A 135 29.39 -10.25 -5.26
N SER A 136 29.76 -10.29 -3.99
CA SER A 136 28.83 -10.58 -2.88
C SER A 136 27.69 -9.56 -2.80
N SER A 137 27.90 -8.33 -3.28
CA SER A 137 26.85 -7.30 -3.35
C SER A 137 25.73 -7.61 -4.38
N SER A 138 25.94 -8.59 -5.26
CA SER A 138 24.97 -9.07 -6.24
C SER A 138 24.55 -10.53 -5.99
N ALA A 139 24.62 -10.97 -4.71
CA ALA A 139 24.31 -12.36 -4.31
C ALA A 139 22.87 -12.78 -4.64
N ASP A 140 21.95 -11.85 -4.70
CA ASP A 140 20.56 -12.01 -5.11
C ASP A 140 20.37 -12.18 -6.64
N LYS A 141 21.33 -11.75 -7.44
CA LYS A 141 21.23 -11.65 -8.91
C LYS A 141 22.03 -12.70 -9.66
N TRP A 142 23.29 -12.96 -9.22
CA TRP A 142 24.19 -13.81 -10.00
C TRP A 142 23.71 -15.27 -10.14
N PRO A 143 23.00 -15.92 -9.18
CA PRO A 143 22.53 -17.29 -9.38
C PRO A 143 21.49 -17.40 -10.52
N GLN A 144 20.58 -16.42 -10.56
CA GLN A 144 19.55 -16.35 -11.61
C GLN A 144 20.18 -15.97 -12.97
N LEU A 145 21.15 -15.04 -12.97
CA LEU A 145 21.94 -14.71 -14.15
C LEU A 145 22.69 -15.94 -14.67
N LYS A 146 23.33 -16.72 -13.80
CA LYS A 146 24.01 -17.99 -14.17
C LYS A 146 23.04 -18.95 -14.83
N ALA A 147 21.85 -19.17 -14.25
CA ALA A 147 20.84 -20.04 -14.85
C ALA A 147 20.38 -19.57 -16.24
N LEU A 148 20.22 -18.25 -16.43
CA LEU A 148 19.91 -17.67 -17.73
C LEU A 148 21.04 -17.86 -18.76
N LEU A 149 22.29 -17.71 -18.34
CA LEU A 149 23.47 -17.96 -19.19
C LEU A 149 23.57 -19.44 -19.57
N ASP A 150 23.40 -20.35 -18.60
CA ASP A 150 23.40 -21.82 -18.84
C ASP A 150 22.31 -22.21 -19.84
N ASN A 151 21.10 -21.67 -19.70
CA ASN A 151 19.99 -21.91 -20.64
C ASN A 151 20.33 -21.37 -22.06
N THR A 152 21.01 -20.21 -22.14
CA THR A 152 21.41 -19.64 -23.43
C THR A 152 22.49 -20.46 -24.08
N ILE A 153 23.49 -20.95 -23.32
CA ILE A 153 24.54 -21.85 -23.81
C ILE A 153 23.90 -23.15 -24.35
N ASN A 154 23.00 -23.77 -23.59
CA ASN A 154 22.31 -25.00 -24.00
C ASN A 154 21.50 -24.80 -25.28
N ARG A 155 20.81 -23.68 -25.42
CA ARG A 155 20.02 -23.33 -26.61
C ARG A 155 20.92 -23.17 -27.85
N VAL A 156 22.04 -22.46 -27.69
CA VAL A 156 23.02 -22.30 -28.77
C VAL A 156 23.68 -23.64 -29.14
N SER A 157 24.06 -24.45 -28.13
CA SER A 157 24.65 -25.79 -28.36
C SER A 157 23.68 -26.69 -29.12
N ASN A 158 22.42 -26.71 -28.79
CA ASN A 158 21.39 -27.51 -29.48
C ASN A 158 21.11 -26.98 -30.90
N SER A 159 21.30 -25.69 -31.16
CA SER A 159 21.12 -25.14 -32.51
C SER A 159 22.30 -25.44 -33.43
N VAL A 160 23.52 -25.45 -32.87
CA VAL A 160 24.75 -25.70 -33.61
C VAL A 160 24.98 -27.22 -33.84
N TYR A 161 24.76 -28.04 -32.81
CA TYR A 161 24.95 -29.47 -32.85
C TYR A 161 23.62 -30.21 -32.98
N LYS A 162 23.02 -30.16 -34.18
CA LYS A 162 21.78 -30.88 -34.50
C LYS A 162 22.03 -32.39 -34.47
N GLY A 163 21.20 -33.15 -33.69
CA GLY A 163 21.29 -34.59 -33.61
C GLY A 163 22.03 -35.15 -32.39
N ARG A 164 22.41 -34.32 -31.43
CA ARG A 164 22.89 -34.80 -30.14
C ARG A 164 21.73 -35.46 -29.38
N PRO A 165 21.81 -36.75 -28.96
CA PRO A 165 20.74 -37.36 -28.20
C PRO A 165 20.56 -36.61 -26.88
N ALA A 166 19.35 -36.12 -26.65
CA ALA A 166 19.01 -35.47 -25.37
C ALA A 166 18.79 -36.58 -24.32
N TYR A 167 19.40 -36.44 -23.16
CA TYR A 167 19.21 -37.34 -22.04
C TYR A 167 17.76 -37.30 -21.51
N ALA A 168 17.13 -36.12 -21.55
CA ALA A 168 15.75 -35.90 -21.15
C ALA A 168 15.14 -34.79 -22.01
N GLY A 169 13.86 -34.95 -22.35
CA GLY A 169 13.05 -33.94 -23.02
C GLY A 169 12.12 -33.25 -22.00
N PHE A 170 11.88 -31.95 -22.19
CA PHE A 170 10.85 -31.24 -21.46
C PHE A 170 9.54 -31.32 -22.24
N ASP A 171 8.58 -32.15 -21.78
CA ASP A 171 7.25 -32.21 -22.35
C ASP A 171 6.34 -31.19 -21.69
N PHE A 172 6.25 -30.02 -22.32
CA PHE A 172 5.43 -28.90 -21.85
C PHE A 172 4.66 -28.29 -23.01
N ASN A 173 3.35 -28.26 -22.86
CA ASN A 173 2.45 -27.52 -23.76
C ASN A 173 1.69 -26.47 -22.97
N ALA A 174 1.91 -25.18 -23.30
CA ALA A 174 1.31 -24.06 -22.59
C ALA A 174 -0.24 -24.11 -22.60
N GLU A 175 -0.86 -24.63 -23.67
CA GLU A 175 -2.32 -24.75 -23.76
C GLU A 175 -2.89 -25.86 -22.85
N ARG A 176 -2.10 -26.93 -22.63
CA ARG A 176 -2.50 -28.08 -21.81
C ARG A 176 -2.10 -27.90 -20.34
N ASP A 177 -0.88 -27.43 -20.11
CA ASP A 177 -0.21 -27.53 -18.81
C ASP A 177 -0.23 -26.23 -18.03
N VAL A 178 -0.67 -25.11 -18.64
CA VAL A 178 -0.87 -23.82 -17.96
C VAL A 178 -2.36 -23.62 -17.68
N ALA A 179 -2.75 -23.79 -16.43
CA ALA A 179 -4.11 -23.47 -16.01
C ALA A 179 -4.34 -21.95 -16.13
N ASN A 180 -5.44 -21.59 -16.80
CA ASN A 180 -5.83 -20.20 -17.01
C ASN A 180 -6.49 -19.67 -15.72
N ILE A 181 -5.68 -19.31 -14.73
CA ILE A 181 -6.13 -18.74 -13.44
C ILE A 181 -5.92 -17.22 -13.44
N ARG A 182 -6.74 -16.52 -12.62
CA ARG A 182 -6.60 -15.09 -12.46
C ARG A 182 -5.22 -14.74 -11.87
N GLN A 183 -4.51 -13.87 -12.56
CA GLN A 183 -3.21 -13.42 -12.12
C GLN A 183 -3.35 -12.39 -10.99
N TYR A 184 -2.68 -12.62 -9.86
CA TYR A 184 -2.56 -11.66 -8.77
C TYR A 184 -1.59 -10.56 -9.16
N LYS A 185 -2.10 -9.36 -9.33
CA LYS A 185 -1.31 -8.19 -9.73
C LYS A 185 -0.74 -7.48 -8.50
N THR A 186 0.37 -6.78 -8.67
CA THR A 186 0.94 -5.95 -7.59
C THR A 186 -0.06 -4.94 -7.04
N ILE A 187 -0.92 -4.38 -7.90
CA ILE A 187 -1.96 -3.44 -7.50
C ILE A 187 -3.00 -4.08 -6.56
N ASP A 188 -3.32 -5.36 -6.74
CA ASP A 188 -4.27 -6.08 -5.89
C ASP A 188 -3.77 -6.24 -4.46
N PHE A 189 -2.44 -6.24 -4.28
CA PHE A 189 -1.80 -6.21 -2.98
C PHE A 189 -1.69 -4.80 -2.40
N ILE A 190 -1.23 -3.85 -3.20
CA ILE A 190 -0.85 -2.51 -2.73
C ILE A 190 -2.08 -1.62 -2.45
N LEU A 191 -3.12 -1.65 -3.31
CA LEU A 191 -4.25 -0.74 -3.18
C LEU A 191 -5.02 -0.92 -1.85
N PRO A 192 -5.39 -2.15 -1.41
CA PRO A 192 -6.00 -2.35 -0.10
C PRO A 192 -5.12 -1.84 1.05
N GLY A 193 -3.81 -2.08 0.97
CA GLY A 193 -2.84 -1.58 1.95
C GLY A 193 -2.78 -0.06 2.01
N GLN A 194 -2.78 0.63 0.87
CA GLN A 194 -2.77 2.10 0.80
C GLN A 194 -4.11 2.69 1.26
N LEU A 195 -5.22 2.05 0.93
CA LEU A 195 -6.53 2.43 1.45
C LEU A 195 -6.57 2.29 2.97
N GLY A 196 -6.13 1.15 3.51
CA GLY A 196 -6.04 0.92 4.96
C GLY A 196 -5.15 1.95 5.66
N PHE A 197 -4.00 2.30 5.07
CA PHE A 197 -3.13 3.36 5.59
C PHE A 197 -3.80 4.74 5.56
N SER A 198 -4.51 5.08 4.49
CA SER A 198 -5.26 6.34 4.40
C SER A 198 -6.32 6.44 5.50
N LEU A 199 -7.05 5.34 5.75
CA LEU A 199 -8.04 5.26 6.82
C LEU A 199 -7.39 5.40 8.21
N LEU A 200 -6.27 4.71 8.45
CA LEU A 200 -5.49 4.79 9.68
C LEU A 200 -4.99 6.22 9.93
N SER A 201 -4.33 6.82 8.95
CA SER A 201 -3.75 8.15 9.07
C SER A 201 -4.83 9.21 9.30
N SER A 202 -5.89 9.21 8.48
CA SER A 202 -6.99 10.16 8.61
C SER A 202 -7.78 9.94 9.91
N GLY A 203 -8.01 8.70 10.30
CA GLY A 203 -8.68 8.36 11.57
C GLY A 203 -7.89 8.85 12.78
N VAL A 204 -6.62 8.52 12.85
CA VAL A 204 -5.79 8.88 14.02
C VAL A 204 -5.44 10.36 14.03
N PHE A 205 -4.72 10.87 13.03
CA PHE A 205 -4.28 12.27 13.01
C PHE A 205 -5.44 13.23 12.86
N GLY A 206 -6.36 12.92 11.94
CA GLY A 206 -7.47 13.80 11.66
C GLY A 206 -8.38 14.04 12.86
N VAL A 207 -8.72 12.98 13.61
CA VAL A 207 -9.53 13.10 14.83
C VAL A 207 -8.73 13.73 15.95
N ALA A 208 -7.45 13.35 16.12
CA ALA A 208 -6.61 13.88 17.17
C ALA A 208 -6.46 15.40 17.06
N PHE A 209 -6.07 15.93 15.90
CA PHE A 209 -5.95 17.36 15.67
C PHE A 209 -7.29 18.09 15.80
N MET A 210 -8.36 17.52 15.25
CA MET A 210 -9.67 18.18 15.28
C MET A 210 -10.15 18.39 16.72
N PHE A 211 -10.19 17.34 17.53
CA PHE A 211 -10.71 17.45 18.91
C PHE A 211 -9.76 18.25 19.81
N PHE A 212 -8.46 18.14 19.59
CA PHE A 212 -7.51 19.00 20.28
C PHE A 212 -7.75 20.48 19.97
N ASN A 213 -7.91 20.84 18.69
CA ASN A 213 -8.16 22.21 18.27
C ASN A 213 -9.50 22.74 18.81
N LEU A 214 -10.57 21.94 18.78
CA LEU A 214 -11.86 22.36 19.36
C LEU A 214 -11.74 22.65 20.85
N ARG A 215 -10.88 21.93 21.58
CA ARG A 215 -10.61 22.15 23.00
C ARG A 215 -9.71 23.38 23.21
N SER A 216 -8.59 23.47 22.50
CA SER A 216 -7.58 24.55 22.68
C SER A 216 -8.11 25.93 22.28
N THR A 217 -8.96 25.99 21.25
CA THR A 217 -9.61 27.26 20.81
C THR A 217 -10.88 27.59 21.58
N LEU A 218 -11.18 26.83 22.64
CA LEU A 218 -12.37 27.02 23.49
C LEU A 218 -13.70 26.93 22.73
N VAL A 219 -13.72 26.36 21.52
CA VAL A 219 -14.95 26.16 20.73
C VAL A 219 -15.88 25.21 21.47
N LEU A 220 -15.34 24.15 22.10
CA LEU A 220 -16.14 23.26 22.93
C LEU A 220 -16.84 24.01 24.08
N LYS A 221 -16.18 24.99 24.73
CA LYS A 221 -16.79 25.81 25.76
C LYS A 221 -17.92 26.71 25.22
N ARG A 222 -17.77 27.19 23.97
CA ARG A 222 -18.82 27.98 23.31
C ARG A 222 -20.06 27.13 22.99
N PHE A 223 -19.87 25.86 22.65
CA PHE A 223 -20.99 24.94 22.45
C PHE A 223 -21.79 24.73 23.74
N PHE A 224 -21.17 24.83 24.93
CA PHE A 224 -21.92 24.74 26.20
C PHE A 224 -22.87 25.92 26.44
N ALA A 225 -22.66 27.04 25.76
CA ALA A 225 -23.61 28.16 25.78
C ALA A 225 -24.82 27.93 24.85
N THR A 226 -24.84 26.83 24.09
CA THR A 226 -25.96 26.42 23.23
C THR A 226 -26.65 25.20 23.81
N PRO A 227 -27.95 24.98 23.52
CA PRO A 227 -28.69 23.85 24.05
C PRO A 227 -28.36 22.50 23.41
N ILE A 228 -27.20 22.39 22.70
CA ILE A 228 -26.75 21.14 22.08
C ILE A 228 -26.07 20.23 23.12
N SER A 229 -26.42 18.95 23.13
CA SER A 229 -25.77 17.99 24.02
C SER A 229 -24.44 17.48 23.46
N ARG A 230 -23.48 17.17 24.36
CA ARG A 230 -22.12 16.72 24.05
C ARG A 230 -22.03 15.59 23.01
N PRO A 231 -22.85 14.51 23.09
CA PRO A 231 -22.81 13.43 22.11
C PRO A 231 -23.08 13.90 20.69
N TYR A 232 -24.01 14.85 20.49
CA TYR A 232 -24.35 15.33 19.15
C TYR A 232 -23.24 16.21 18.56
N ILE A 233 -22.43 16.88 19.37
CA ILE A 233 -21.24 17.60 18.92
C ILE A 233 -20.21 16.61 18.40
N ILE A 234 -19.88 15.58 19.22
CA ILE A 234 -18.91 14.53 18.81
C ILE A 234 -19.40 13.82 17.55
N LEU A 235 -20.66 13.43 17.51
CA LEU A 235 -21.23 12.75 16.34
C LEU A 235 -21.19 13.63 15.09
N GLY A 236 -21.53 14.92 15.22
CA GLY A 236 -21.49 15.85 14.09
C GLY A 236 -20.11 16.00 13.49
N GLU A 237 -19.10 16.17 14.34
CA GLU A 237 -17.69 16.23 13.92
C GLU A 237 -17.20 14.89 13.35
N SER A 238 -17.53 13.79 13.99
CA SER A 238 -17.17 12.44 13.53
C SER A 238 -17.81 12.10 12.19
N PHE A 239 -19.08 12.44 11.98
CA PHE A 239 -19.78 12.22 10.70
C PHE A 239 -19.13 12.98 9.55
N SER A 240 -18.65 14.19 9.78
CA SER A 240 -17.92 14.94 8.74
C SER A 240 -16.69 14.20 8.25
N ARG A 241 -15.94 13.57 9.16
CA ARG A 241 -14.77 12.75 8.88
C ARG A 241 -15.12 11.46 8.15
N VAL A 242 -16.17 10.78 8.63
CA VAL A 242 -16.65 9.55 7.99
C VAL A 242 -17.05 9.84 6.54
N ILE A 243 -17.85 10.89 6.28
CA ILE A 243 -18.25 11.25 4.92
C ILE A 243 -17.03 11.55 4.05
N PHE A 244 -16.10 12.40 4.53
CA PHE A 244 -14.90 12.74 3.78
C PHE A 244 -14.06 11.50 3.44
N GLN A 245 -13.83 10.63 4.43
CA GLN A 245 -12.97 9.47 4.24
C GLN A 245 -13.64 8.36 3.41
N MET A 246 -14.97 8.22 3.50
CA MET A 246 -15.70 7.31 2.62
C MET A 246 -15.68 7.80 1.16
N LEU A 247 -15.80 9.12 0.92
CA LEU A 247 -15.58 9.69 -0.42
C LEU A 247 -14.16 9.44 -0.92
N THR A 248 -13.15 9.56 -0.05
CA THR A 248 -11.77 9.23 -0.37
C THR A 248 -11.62 7.75 -0.75
N ALA A 249 -12.22 6.84 0.00
CA ALA A 249 -12.21 5.41 -0.30
C ALA A 249 -12.85 5.10 -1.67
N ILE A 250 -14.00 5.72 -1.96
CA ILE A 250 -14.68 5.61 -3.27
C ILE A 250 -13.73 6.04 -4.40
N VAL A 251 -13.04 7.15 -4.23
CA VAL A 251 -12.11 7.68 -5.25
C VAL A 251 -10.90 6.77 -5.41
N ILE A 252 -10.30 6.28 -4.32
CA ILE A 252 -9.14 5.39 -4.37
C ILE A 252 -9.49 4.06 -5.05
N ILE A 253 -10.57 3.40 -4.63
CA ILE A 253 -11.00 2.13 -5.22
C ILE A 253 -11.42 2.32 -6.68
N GLY A 254 -12.20 3.38 -6.96
CA GLY A 254 -12.66 3.69 -8.31
C GLY A 254 -11.52 4.01 -9.27
N ALA A 255 -10.55 4.81 -8.84
CA ALA A 255 -9.36 5.12 -9.64
C ALA A 255 -8.48 3.87 -9.83
N GLY A 256 -8.34 3.04 -8.80
CA GLY A 256 -7.64 1.75 -8.90
C GLY A 256 -8.25 0.85 -9.97
N TYR A 257 -9.56 0.73 -9.98
CA TYR A 257 -10.29 -0.05 -10.98
C TYR A 257 -10.17 0.52 -12.40
N LEU A 258 -10.34 1.86 -12.55
CA LEU A 258 -10.39 2.51 -13.87
C LEU A 258 -9.03 2.69 -14.52
N PHE A 259 -7.97 2.95 -13.74
CA PHE A 259 -6.66 3.35 -14.27
C PHE A 259 -5.55 2.33 -14.03
N PHE A 260 -5.73 1.40 -13.08
CA PHE A 260 -4.67 0.48 -12.66
C PHE A 260 -5.07 -0.99 -12.73
N ASP A 261 -6.20 -1.32 -13.37
CA ASP A 261 -6.71 -2.68 -13.50
C ASP A 261 -6.84 -3.42 -12.15
N PHE A 262 -7.18 -2.70 -11.08
CA PHE A 262 -7.44 -3.30 -9.77
C PHE A 262 -8.60 -4.28 -9.86
N THR A 263 -8.43 -5.46 -9.27
CA THR A 263 -9.40 -6.54 -9.38
C THR A 263 -10.58 -6.32 -8.41
N LEU A 264 -11.78 -6.17 -8.95
CA LEU A 264 -13.04 -6.25 -8.22
C LEU A 264 -13.79 -7.49 -8.73
N VAL A 265 -13.57 -8.64 -8.10
CA VAL A 265 -14.00 -9.96 -8.60
C VAL A 265 -15.49 -10.04 -8.89
N ASN A 266 -16.32 -9.56 -7.96
CA ASN A 266 -17.77 -9.54 -8.07
C ASN A 266 -18.31 -8.13 -8.42
N GLY A 267 -17.47 -7.29 -9.06
CA GLY A 267 -17.84 -5.95 -9.52
C GLY A 267 -18.36 -5.05 -8.39
N PHE A 268 -19.54 -4.50 -8.56
CA PHE A 268 -20.15 -3.57 -7.60
C PHE A 268 -20.35 -4.14 -6.19
N ARG A 269 -20.60 -5.45 -6.08
CA ARG A 269 -20.71 -6.11 -4.78
C ARG A 269 -19.40 -6.02 -4.00
N THR A 270 -18.29 -6.39 -4.64
CA THR A 270 -16.94 -6.26 -4.03
C THR A 270 -16.63 -4.83 -3.64
N PHE A 271 -16.99 -3.86 -4.50
CA PHE A 271 -16.83 -2.44 -4.20
C PHE A 271 -17.58 -2.04 -2.92
N ALA A 272 -18.86 -2.43 -2.79
CA ALA A 272 -19.67 -2.15 -1.61
C ALA A 272 -19.13 -2.83 -0.34
N GLU A 273 -18.67 -4.09 -0.46
CA GLU A 273 -18.06 -4.85 0.64
C GLU A 273 -16.75 -4.20 1.11
N MET A 274 -15.92 -3.71 0.18
CA MET A 274 -14.70 -2.94 0.52
C MET A 274 -15.02 -1.61 1.22
N LEU A 275 -16.06 -0.90 0.80
CA LEU A 275 -16.51 0.31 1.49
C LEU A 275 -17.01 0.01 2.91
N PHE A 276 -17.73 -1.09 3.10
CA PHE A 276 -18.16 -1.53 4.42
C PHE A 276 -16.98 -1.84 5.35
N LEU A 277 -15.96 -2.57 4.86
CA LEU A 277 -14.73 -2.82 5.59
C LEU A 277 -13.97 -1.52 5.90
N SER A 278 -13.92 -0.59 4.93
CA SER A 278 -13.34 0.75 5.13
C SER A 278 -14.04 1.52 6.24
N PHE A 279 -15.36 1.43 6.32
CA PHE A 279 -16.15 2.07 7.37
C PHE A 279 -15.80 1.50 8.76
N ILE A 280 -15.76 0.17 8.90
CA ILE A 280 -15.38 -0.49 10.16
C ILE A 280 -13.96 -0.09 10.58
N GLY A 281 -12.99 -0.17 9.66
CA GLY A 281 -11.61 0.23 9.92
C GLY A 281 -11.49 1.69 10.32
N LEU A 282 -12.21 2.58 9.63
CA LEU A 282 -12.23 4.00 9.97
C LEU A 282 -12.75 4.26 11.38
N LEU A 283 -13.87 3.62 11.77
CA LEU A 283 -14.41 3.74 13.13
C LEU A 283 -13.36 3.34 14.16
N LEU A 284 -12.70 2.21 13.97
CA LEU A 284 -11.62 1.77 14.86
C LEU A 284 -10.49 2.81 14.96
N PHE A 285 -9.98 3.29 13.83
CA PHE A 285 -8.85 4.23 13.80
C PHE A 285 -9.21 5.61 14.36
N MET A 286 -10.46 6.04 14.22
CA MET A 286 -10.98 7.24 14.90
C MET A 286 -10.90 7.10 16.42
N GLY A 287 -11.16 5.92 16.96
CA GLY A 287 -11.02 5.62 18.38
C GLY A 287 -9.59 5.89 18.89
N PHE A 288 -8.56 5.49 18.16
CA PHE A 288 -7.18 5.85 18.48
C PHE A 288 -6.96 7.36 18.43
N GLY A 289 -7.56 8.06 17.47
CA GLY A 289 -7.49 9.52 17.39
C GLY A 289 -8.08 10.21 18.62
N PHE A 290 -9.18 9.71 19.18
CA PHE A 290 -9.73 10.21 20.44
C PHE A 290 -8.76 10.02 21.62
N ILE A 291 -8.08 8.87 21.72
CA ILE A 291 -7.06 8.62 22.76
C ILE A 291 -5.91 9.64 22.62
N VAL A 292 -5.37 9.79 21.41
CA VAL A 292 -4.29 10.75 21.13
C VAL A 292 -4.71 12.18 21.50
N SER A 293 -5.92 12.58 21.10
CA SER A 293 -6.47 13.91 21.47
C SER A 293 -6.54 14.11 22.98
N GLY A 294 -6.92 13.07 23.74
CA GLY A 294 -7.01 13.13 25.20
C GLY A 294 -5.65 13.23 25.90
N LEU A 295 -4.61 12.60 25.33
CA LEU A 295 -3.25 12.59 25.87
C LEU A 295 -2.46 13.83 25.49
N ALA A 296 -2.76 14.46 24.36
CA ALA A 296 -2.01 15.59 23.84
C ALA A 296 -2.21 16.83 24.71
N LYS A 297 -1.09 17.47 25.11
CA LYS A 297 -1.07 18.72 25.87
C LYS A 297 -0.85 19.97 25.00
N SER A 298 -0.31 19.77 23.78
CA SER A 298 -0.06 20.82 22.79
C SER A 298 -0.17 20.23 21.38
N ASP A 299 -0.34 21.08 20.37
CA ASP A 299 -0.35 20.65 18.96
C ASP A 299 0.90 19.85 18.57
N SER A 300 2.06 20.24 19.10
CA SER A 300 3.33 19.58 18.84
C SER A 300 3.45 18.18 19.45
N THR A 301 2.63 17.84 20.45
CA THR A 301 2.63 16.50 21.07
C THR A 301 1.73 15.51 20.35
N ILE A 302 0.84 15.95 19.45
CA ILE A 302 -0.04 15.07 18.68
C ILE A 302 0.75 14.15 17.74
N PRO A 303 1.69 14.64 16.89
CA PRO A 303 2.41 13.79 15.97
C PRO A 303 3.23 12.68 16.66
N PRO A 304 3.98 12.90 17.74
CA PRO A 304 4.68 11.82 18.43
C PRO A 304 3.74 10.71 18.93
N PHE A 305 2.62 11.05 19.58
CA PHE A 305 1.66 10.06 20.07
C PHE A 305 0.93 9.33 18.92
N ALA A 306 0.55 10.06 17.89
CA ALA A 306 -0.09 9.47 16.71
C ALA A 306 0.87 8.52 15.98
N ASN A 307 2.15 8.91 15.81
CA ASN A 307 3.16 8.08 15.17
C ASN A 307 3.48 6.82 15.97
N LEU A 308 3.44 6.87 17.28
CA LEU A 308 3.64 5.67 18.12
C LEU A 308 2.59 4.58 17.80
N ILE A 309 1.39 4.97 17.40
CA ILE A 309 0.29 4.08 17.02
C ILE A 309 0.35 3.73 15.53
N THR A 310 0.58 4.73 14.66
CA THR A 310 0.42 4.56 13.22
C THR A 310 1.63 3.93 12.54
N MET A 311 2.86 4.28 12.98
CA MET A 311 4.08 3.78 12.34
C MET A 311 4.26 2.27 12.45
N PRO A 312 4.08 1.63 13.64
CA PRO A 312 4.15 0.18 13.71
C PRO A 312 3.11 -0.50 12.82
N GLN A 313 1.87 -0.02 12.81
CA GLN A 313 0.81 -0.57 11.97
C GLN A 313 1.11 -0.39 10.48
N PHE A 314 1.62 0.77 10.06
CA PHE A 314 1.97 1.05 8.68
C PHE A 314 3.10 0.14 8.16
N LEU A 315 4.15 -0.06 8.98
CA LEU A 315 5.30 -0.86 8.59
C LEU A 315 5.01 -2.36 8.66
N LEU A 316 4.29 -2.79 9.70
CA LEU A 316 4.08 -4.20 10.00
C LEU A 316 2.70 -4.72 9.56
N GLY A 317 1.76 -3.84 9.22
CA GLY A 317 0.38 -4.18 8.86
C GLY A 317 0.20 -4.77 7.47
N GLY A 318 1.27 -5.27 6.84
CA GLY A 318 1.17 -5.86 5.51
C GLY A 318 0.83 -4.86 4.39
N THR A 319 1.13 -3.57 4.60
CA THR A 319 0.77 -2.52 3.62
C THR A 319 1.60 -2.61 2.34
N PHE A 320 2.92 -2.85 2.47
CA PHE A 320 3.86 -2.89 1.35
C PHE A 320 4.40 -4.28 1.06
N PHE A 321 4.53 -5.11 2.09
CA PHE A 321 5.11 -6.44 1.99
C PHE A 321 4.19 -7.43 2.67
N SER A 322 4.14 -8.64 2.13
CA SER A 322 3.43 -9.74 2.76
C SER A 322 4.05 -10.06 4.14
N ILE A 323 3.22 -10.42 5.11
CA ILE A 323 3.66 -10.76 6.47
C ILE A 323 4.61 -11.97 6.46
N GLU A 324 4.43 -12.88 5.52
CA GLU A 324 5.27 -14.06 5.33
C GLU A 324 6.72 -13.71 4.97
N ALA A 325 6.95 -12.51 4.40
CA ALA A 325 8.30 -12.00 4.11
C ALA A 325 9.05 -11.53 5.37
N PHE A 326 8.35 -11.33 6.49
CA PHE A 326 8.99 -10.92 7.74
C PHE A 326 9.65 -12.10 8.47
N PRO A 327 10.69 -11.83 9.27
CA PRO A 327 11.27 -12.83 10.17
C PRO A 327 10.19 -13.48 11.05
N LYS A 328 10.32 -14.79 11.32
CA LYS A 328 9.31 -15.57 12.07
C LYS A 328 8.91 -14.96 13.42
N TRP A 329 9.86 -14.34 14.14
CA TRP A 329 9.60 -13.69 15.43
C TRP A 329 8.74 -12.41 15.31
N LEU A 330 8.75 -11.75 14.15
CA LEU A 330 8.01 -10.51 13.91
C LEU A 330 6.57 -10.74 13.40
N GLN A 331 6.33 -11.89 12.75
CA GLN A 331 5.01 -12.23 12.19
C GLN A 331 3.88 -12.21 13.24
N PRO A 332 4.04 -12.73 14.48
CA PRO A 332 2.99 -12.64 15.48
C PRO A 332 2.62 -11.19 15.85
N VAL A 333 3.63 -10.30 15.90
CA VAL A 333 3.41 -8.87 16.16
C VAL A 333 2.60 -8.25 15.02
N SER A 334 2.97 -8.54 13.77
CA SER A 334 2.22 -8.08 12.58
C SER A 334 0.78 -8.57 12.59
N ARG A 335 0.56 -9.84 12.92
CA ARG A 335 -0.79 -10.43 13.01
C ARG A 335 -1.63 -9.90 14.17
N ALA A 336 -1.01 -9.27 15.17
CA ALA A 336 -1.74 -8.60 16.25
C ALA A 336 -2.19 -7.17 15.86
N MET A 337 -1.77 -6.64 14.72
CA MET A 337 -2.10 -5.27 14.30
C MET A 337 -3.49 -5.21 13.66
N PRO A 338 -4.37 -4.30 14.08
CA PRO A 338 -5.69 -4.12 13.45
C PRO A 338 -5.63 -3.83 11.94
N LEU A 339 -4.64 -3.04 11.49
CA LEU A 339 -4.47 -2.72 10.08
C LEU A 339 -4.21 -3.97 9.22
N THR A 340 -3.52 -4.97 9.78
CA THR A 340 -3.29 -6.26 9.11
C THR A 340 -4.59 -6.93 8.75
N HIS A 341 -5.47 -7.10 9.73
CA HIS A 341 -6.77 -7.76 9.52
C HIS A 341 -7.67 -6.98 8.54
N LEU A 342 -7.60 -5.64 8.57
CA LEU A 342 -8.32 -4.82 7.60
C LEU A 342 -7.79 -5.04 6.18
N ASN A 343 -6.48 -5.03 5.99
CA ASN A 343 -5.84 -5.23 4.69
C ASN A 343 -6.11 -6.63 4.15
N ASP A 344 -6.02 -7.65 4.99
CA ASP A 344 -6.26 -9.05 4.60
C ASP A 344 -7.74 -9.29 4.25
N ALA A 345 -8.68 -8.74 5.03
CA ALA A 345 -10.10 -8.78 4.70
C ALA A 345 -10.40 -8.11 3.35
N MET A 346 -9.83 -6.91 3.11
CA MET A 346 -10.01 -6.21 1.84
C MET A 346 -9.43 -6.99 0.65
N ARG A 347 -8.25 -7.62 0.80
CA ARG A 347 -7.63 -8.45 -0.25
C ARG A 347 -8.46 -9.69 -0.54
N SER A 348 -8.92 -10.39 0.51
CA SER A 348 -9.74 -11.57 0.36
C SER A 348 -11.06 -11.27 -0.36
N VAL A 349 -11.69 -10.14 -0.05
CA VAL A 349 -12.92 -9.70 -0.73
C VAL A 349 -12.64 -9.25 -2.16
N ALA A 350 -11.58 -8.45 -2.38
CA ALA A 350 -11.28 -7.87 -3.68
C ALA A 350 -10.84 -8.90 -4.71
N PHE A 351 -9.87 -9.75 -4.37
CA PHE A 351 -9.22 -10.68 -5.29
C PHE A 351 -9.73 -12.12 -5.18
N GLU A 352 -9.89 -12.65 -3.95
CA GLU A 352 -10.33 -14.03 -3.75
C GLU A 352 -11.85 -14.18 -3.94
N GLY A 353 -12.59 -13.06 -3.92
CA GLY A 353 -14.05 -13.04 -4.11
C GLY A 353 -14.84 -13.53 -2.91
N ARG A 354 -14.19 -13.60 -1.74
CA ARG A 354 -14.85 -13.94 -0.49
C ARG A 354 -15.90 -12.90 -0.13
N ASN A 355 -17.02 -13.35 0.43
CA ASN A 355 -18.04 -12.45 0.95
C ASN A 355 -17.74 -12.03 2.40
N LEU A 356 -18.46 -11.03 2.91
CA LEU A 356 -18.27 -10.52 4.29
C LEU A 356 -18.43 -11.61 5.36
N TRP A 357 -19.25 -12.63 5.11
CA TRP A 357 -19.43 -13.72 6.05
C TRP A 357 -18.24 -14.66 6.14
N GLU A 358 -17.51 -14.82 5.04
CA GLU A 358 -16.30 -15.65 4.98
C GLU A 358 -15.09 -14.96 5.64
N VAL A 359 -15.09 -13.61 5.69
CA VAL A 359 -14.09 -12.79 6.39
C VAL A 359 -14.56 -12.33 7.78
N LYS A 360 -15.57 -13.00 8.36
CA LYS A 360 -16.12 -12.67 9.68
C LYS A 360 -15.09 -12.70 10.82
N GLY A 361 -14.03 -13.51 10.66
CA GLY A 361 -12.95 -13.58 11.63
C GLY A 361 -12.21 -12.24 11.75
N GLU A 362 -11.81 -11.68 10.62
CA GLU A 362 -11.15 -10.39 10.50
C GLU A 362 -12.06 -9.25 10.96
N ILE A 363 -13.34 -9.28 10.55
CA ILE A 363 -14.35 -8.31 11.00
C ILE A 363 -14.54 -8.39 12.52
N GLY A 364 -14.67 -9.60 13.09
CA GLY A 364 -14.79 -9.82 14.51
C GLY A 364 -13.60 -9.27 15.30
N TYR A 365 -12.39 -9.49 14.78
CA TYR A 365 -11.17 -8.93 15.37
C TYR A 365 -11.18 -7.39 15.37
N LEU A 366 -11.54 -6.77 14.25
CA LEU A 366 -11.65 -5.32 14.15
C LEU A 366 -12.71 -4.76 15.10
N LEU A 367 -13.86 -5.42 15.24
CA LEU A 367 -14.92 -5.01 16.16
C LEU A 367 -14.49 -5.12 17.63
N ILE A 368 -13.80 -6.20 18.01
CA ILE A 368 -13.25 -6.35 19.37
C ILE A 368 -12.27 -5.20 19.67
N TRP A 369 -11.33 -4.92 18.76
CA TRP A 369 -10.42 -3.78 18.90
C TRP A 369 -11.19 -2.45 18.99
N THR A 370 -12.23 -2.27 18.18
CA THR A 370 -13.07 -1.06 18.24
C THR A 370 -13.65 -0.87 19.63
N VAL A 371 -14.28 -1.90 20.20
CA VAL A 371 -14.84 -1.83 21.55
C VAL A 371 -13.77 -1.50 22.59
N VAL A 372 -12.65 -2.21 22.58
CA VAL A 372 -11.55 -1.97 23.52
C VAL A 372 -11.03 -0.53 23.45
N ILE A 373 -10.77 -0.05 22.22
CA ILE A 373 -10.23 1.30 22.01
C ILE A 373 -11.23 2.38 22.44
N TYR A 374 -12.52 2.21 22.16
CA TYR A 374 -13.52 3.18 22.61
C TYR A 374 -13.71 3.17 24.13
N ILE A 375 -13.59 2.02 24.80
CA ILE A 375 -13.58 1.96 26.28
C ILE A 375 -12.37 2.76 26.82
N ILE A 376 -11.20 2.60 26.23
CA ILE A 376 -10.00 3.37 26.62
C ILE A 376 -10.21 4.86 26.31
N ALA A 377 -10.72 5.18 25.13
CA ALA A 377 -10.97 6.55 24.68
C ALA A 377 -11.91 7.29 25.64
N THR A 378 -12.99 6.68 26.10
CA THR A 378 -13.93 7.32 27.07
C THR A 378 -13.29 7.66 28.40
N LYS A 379 -12.27 6.90 28.83
CA LYS A 379 -11.53 7.15 30.08
C LYS A 379 -10.46 8.23 29.92
N VAL A 380 -9.86 8.34 28.73
CA VAL A 380 -8.72 9.22 28.45
C VAL A 380 -9.18 10.58 27.89
N PHE A 381 -10.29 10.60 27.16
CA PHE A 381 -10.79 11.81 26.51
C PHE A 381 -11.24 12.85 27.53
N LYS A 382 -10.64 14.03 27.47
CA LYS A 382 -10.94 15.16 28.36
C LYS A 382 -11.72 16.22 27.58
N TRP A 383 -12.74 16.79 28.25
CA TRP A 383 -13.55 17.88 27.71
C TRP A 383 -12.96 19.26 27.99
N GLU A 384 -12.06 19.33 28.94
CA GLU A 384 -11.42 20.55 29.45
C GLU A 384 -9.89 20.45 29.37
#